data_062c3860688a29cc3ff740157e8d980c
#
_entry.id   062c3860688a29cc3ff740157e8d980c
#
_cell.length_a   1.000
_cell.length_b   1.000
_cell.length_c   1.000
_cell.angle_alpha   90.00
_cell.angle_beta   90.00
_cell.angle_gamma   90.00
#
_symmetry.space_group_name_H-M   'P 1'
#
loop_
_entity.id
_entity.type
_entity.pdbx_description
1 polymer ?
#
loop_
_entity_poly.entity_id
_entity_poly.type
_entity_poly.pdbx_seq_one_letter_code
_entity_poly.pdbx_strand_id
1 'polypeptide(L)'
;MKILYKILIISLFINIFLFKIYPYSLNNSTLSIKSKSAILITPQNSDVIFEKNAYEKFYPASTTKILTAIVVLETLDLDERVKVSKKASNINGTKVGLYAGGFYTVEDLLYGLLLNSGNDCAIALAEHVCGSETTFSKLMNRKAHSIGAHNSNFVNSSGLHDDDHYTCAYDLSKILGYAIKNKKFVEISTSKSHKILGTNGDFFNICNQNQLLLKNGKYYYKHALLGKTGFTTPAQYTFAASARNNNIDLIAVALKAKSKDEYLQDIINLFDYGFSKIKKIHITSK
;
A
#
# COMPACT_ATOMS: atom_id res chain seq x y z
N MET A 1 -61.10 -12.89 39.36
CA MET A 1 -59.78 -13.44 39.01
C MET A 1 -59.57 -13.70 37.51
N LYS A 2 -60.48 -14.34 36.78
CA LYS A 2 -60.32 -14.65 35.34
C LYS A 2 -60.27 -13.42 34.39
N ILE A 3 -60.94 -12.30 34.78
CA ILE A 3 -60.97 -11.07 33.95
C ILE A 3 -59.65 -10.28 34.08
N LEU A 4 -59.05 -10.19 35.27
CA LEU A 4 -57.77 -9.52 35.47
C LEU A 4 -56.63 -10.20 34.71
N TYR A 5 -56.66 -11.54 34.60
CA TYR A 5 -55.64 -12.30 33.89
C TYR A 5 -55.70 -12.08 32.37
N LYS A 6 -56.89 -11.89 31.81
CA LYS A 6 -57.05 -11.56 30.38
C LYS A 6 -56.57 -10.14 30.03
N ILE A 7 -56.78 -9.17 30.94
CA ILE A 7 -56.30 -7.80 30.74
C ILE A 7 -54.77 -7.74 30.82
N LEU A 8 -54.15 -8.52 31.71
CA LEU A 8 -52.68 -8.59 31.84
C LEU A 8 -52.01 -9.22 30.60
N ILE A 9 -52.63 -10.24 30.02
CA ILE A 9 -52.10 -10.91 28.80
C ILE A 9 -52.24 -9.99 27.57
N ILE A 10 -53.33 -9.24 27.46
CA ILE A 10 -53.54 -8.29 26.37
C ILE A 10 -52.56 -7.10 26.47
N SER A 11 -52.23 -6.62 27.66
CA SER A 11 -51.24 -5.55 27.85
C SER A 11 -49.84 -6.02 27.57
N LEU A 12 -49.50 -7.30 27.79
CA LEU A 12 -48.21 -7.88 27.45
C LEU A 12 -48.01 -8.05 25.92
N PHE A 13 -49.10 -8.38 25.20
CA PHE A 13 -49.03 -8.49 23.73
C PHE A 13 -49.02 -7.14 23.03
N ILE A 14 -49.58 -6.07 23.60
CA ILE A 14 -49.53 -4.72 23.02
C ILE A 14 -48.15 -4.09 23.17
N ASN A 15 -47.37 -4.39 24.23
CA ASN A 15 -46.01 -3.90 24.39
C ASN A 15 -44.99 -4.59 23.47
N ILE A 16 -45.28 -5.76 22.92
CA ILE A 16 -44.40 -6.46 21.95
C ILE A 16 -44.58 -5.88 20.54
N PHE A 17 -45.67 -5.19 20.23
CA PHE A 17 -45.97 -4.66 18.90
C PHE A 17 -45.52 -3.18 18.68
N LEU A 18 -44.95 -2.53 19.70
CA LEU A 18 -44.45 -1.16 19.61
C LEU A 18 -42.92 -1.07 19.42
N PHE A 19 -42.24 -2.16 19.05
CA PHE A 19 -40.95 -2.00 18.37
C PHE A 19 -41.24 -1.37 17.01
N LYS A 20 -41.19 -0.04 16.96
CA LYS A 20 -41.08 0.70 15.71
C LYS A 20 -39.88 0.08 14.95
N ILE A 21 -40.20 -0.77 13.98
CA ILE A 21 -39.26 -1.12 12.90
C ILE A 21 -39.07 0.18 12.14
N TYR A 22 -38.11 0.99 12.59
CA TYR A 22 -37.59 2.01 11.72
C TYR A 22 -37.01 1.22 10.53
N PRO A 23 -37.49 1.44 9.30
CA PRO A 23 -36.80 0.90 8.14
C PRO A 23 -35.43 1.54 8.20
N TYR A 24 -34.44 0.78 8.64
CA TYR A 24 -33.06 1.15 8.51
C TYR A 24 -32.85 1.20 7.00
N SER A 25 -32.97 2.38 6.44
CA SER A 25 -32.53 2.63 5.08
C SER A 25 -31.04 2.29 5.09
N LEU A 26 -30.75 1.05 4.76
CA LEU A 26 -29.45 0.64 4.27
C LEU A 26 -29.25 1.48 3.01
N ASN A 27 -28.71 2.68 3.15
CA ASN A 27 -28.00 3.30 2.07
C ASN A 27 -26.88 2.32 1.71
N ASN A 28 -27.23 1.28 0.97
CA ASN A 28 -26.33 0.49 0.18
C ASN A 28 -25.86 1.40 -0.97
N SER A 29 -25.12 2.47 -0.65
CA SER A 29 -24.28 3.08 -1.64
C SER A 29 -23.28 1.99 -2.03
N THR A 30 -23.54 1.33 -3.16
CA THR A 30 -22.65 0.34 -3.73
C THR A 30 -21.31 1.05 -3.90
N LEU A 31 -20.28 0.56 -3.21
CA LEU A 31 -18.95 1.12 -3.30
C LEU A 31 -18.49 1.04 -4.77
N SER A 32 -18.40 2.18 -5.43
CA SER A 32 -17.97 2.27 -6.82
C SER A 32 -16.46 2.49 -6.87
N ILE A 33 -15.73 1.51 -7.42
CA ILE A 33 -14.29 1.54 -7.62
C ILE A 33 -14.02 1.52 -9.13
N LYS A 34 -13.28 2.53 -9.63
CA LYS A 34 -12.98 2.71 -11.06
C LYS A 34 -11.80 1.87 -11.53
N SER A 35 -10.80 1.68 -10.67
CA SER A 35 -9.65 0.81 -10.94
C SER A 35 -10.08 -0.58 -11.39
N LYS A 36 -9.32 -1.21 -12.27
CA LYS A 36 -9.65 -2.55 -12.80
C LYS A 36 -9.61 -3.63 -11.72
N SER A 37 -8.63 -3.53 -10.82
CA SER A 37 -8.50 -4.41 -9.67
C SER A 37 -8.33 -3.58 -8.40
N ALA A 38 -8.96 -4.01 -7.32
CA ALA A 38 -8.83 -3.37 -6.02
C ALA A 38 -9.09 -4.34 -4.87
N ILE A 39 -8.50 -4.04 -3.71
CA ILE A 39 -8.75 -4.78 -2.48
C ILE A 39 -8.65 -3.85 -1.27
N LEU A 40 -9.40 -4.19 -0.23
CA LEU A 40 -9.29 -3.62 1.11
C LEU A 40 -9.22 -4.76 2.13
N ILE A 41 -8.19 -4.74 2.96
CA ILE A 41 -7.97 -5.75 4.01
C ILE A 41 -7.68 -5.13 5.37
N THR A 42 -7.86 -5.93 6.43
CA THR A 42 -7.20 -5.69 7.72
C THR A 42 -5.81 -6.35 7.71
N PRO A 43 -4.72 -5.64 8.06
CA PRO A 43 -3.37 -6.20 7.96
C PRO A 43 -3.06 -7.28 9.00
N GLN A 44 -3.81 -7.36 10.11
CA GLN A 44 -3.57 -8.31 11.20
C GLN A 44 -3.76 -9.76 10.73
N ASN A 45 -4.93 -10.06 10.13
CA ASN A 45 -5.33 -11.39 9.70
C ASN A 45 -5.43 -11.52 8.18
N SER A 46 -5.21 -10.44 7.43
CA SER A 46 -5.50 -10.35 5.99
C SER A 46 -6.98 -10.59 5.64
N ASP A 47 -7.90 -10.24 6.58
CA ASP A 47 -9.33 -10.37 6.35
C ASP A 47 -9.76 -9.41 5.24
N VAL A 48 -10.42 -9.95 4.22
CA VAL A 48 -10.88 -9.16 3.06
C VAL A 48 -12.20 -8.48 3.40
N ILE A 49 -12.21 -7.14 3.34
CA ILE A 49 -13.38 -6.30 3.57
C ILE A 49 -14.09 -5.97 2.25
N PHE A 50 -13.30 -5.78 1.20
CA PHE A 50 -13.77 -5.53 -0.16
C PHE A 50 -12.76 -6.09 -1.16
N GLU A 51 -13.26 -6.63 -2.28
CA GLU A 51 -12.43 -7.06 -3.39
C GLU A 51 -13.12 -6.82 -4.75
N LYS A 52 -12.30 -6.57 -5.76
CA LYS A 52 -12.67 -6.47 -7.16
C LYS A 52 -11.51 -6.98 -7.99
N ASN A 53 -11.68 -8.09 -8.69
CA ASN A 53 -10.63 -8.73 -9.51
C ASN A 53 -9.29 -8.86 -8.75
N ALA A 54 -9.35 -9.12 -7.43
CA ALA A 54 -8.21 -8.98 -6.53
C ALA A 54 -7.10 -10.03 -6.76
N TYR A 55 -7.41 -11.13 -7.43
CA TYR A 55 -6.49 -12.23 -7.71
C TYR A 55 -6.02 -12.27 -9.18
N GLU A 56 -6.56 -11.40 -10.03
CA GLU A 56 -6.11 -11.26 -11.41
C GLU A 56 -4.72 -10.61 -11.48
N LYS A 57 -3.90 -11.08 -12.42
CA LYS A 57 -2.53 -10.58 -12.62
C LYS A 57 -2.54 -9.22 -13.32
N PHE A 58 -1.79 -8.29 -12.75
CA PHE A 58 -1.55 -6.95 -13.29
C PHE A 58 -0.08 -6.58 -13.13
N TYR A 59 0.39 -5.63 -13.93
CA TYR A 59 1.73 -5.07 -13.79
C TYR A 59 1.76 -4.12 -12.59
N PRO A 60 2.67 -4.32 -11.62
CA PRO A 60 2.74 -3.53 -10.39
C PRO A 60 3.31 -2.13 -10.59
N ALA A 61 4.10 -1.90 -11.63
CA ALA A 61 4.94 -0.72 -11.76
C ALA A 61 5.75 -0.46 -10.46
N SER A 62 5.95 0.78 -10.05
CA SER A 62 6.80 1.11 -8.88
C SER A 62 6.23 0.69 -7.52
N THR A 63 5.04 0.08 -7.43
CA THR A 63 4.63 -0.57 -6.17
C THR A 63 5.51 -1.78 -5.83
N THR A 64 6.23 -2.35 -6.81
CA THR A 64 7.32 -3.31 -6.65
C THR A 64 8.32 -2.89 -5.57
N LYS A 65 8.61 -1.60 -5.46
CA LYS A 65 9.63 -1.06 -4.55
C LYS A 65 9.30 -1.27 -3.06
N ILE A 66 8.06 -1.60 -2.73
CA ILE A 66 7.69 -2.04 -1.38
C ILE A 66 8.46 -3.33 -1.03
N LEU A 67 8.42 -4.31 -1.93
CA LEU A 67 9.13 -5.59 -1.73
C LEU A 67 10.65 -5.41 -1.79
N THR A 68 11.15 -4.57 -2.69
CA THR A 68 12.57 -4.22 -2.76
C THR A 68 13.07 -3.65 -1.44
N ALA A 69 12.32 -2.70 -0.85
CA ALA A 69 12.67 -2.11 0.44
C ALA A 69 12.69 -3.14 1.58
N ILE A 70 11.71 -4.06 1.60
CA ILE A 70 11.67 -5.14 2.61
C ILE A 70 12.93 -6.00 2.52
N VAL A 71 13.27 -6.47 1.30
CA VAL A 71 14.44 -7.33 1.09
C VAL A 71 15.73 -6.62 1.54
N VAL A 72 15.87 -5.34 1.19
CA VAL A 72 17.04 -4.54 1.58
C VAL A 72 17.11 -4.36 3.09
N LEU A 73 16.00 -3.97 3.75
CA LEU A 73 15.93 -3.75 5.20
C LEU A 73 16.18 -5.02 6.03
N GLU A 74 16.02 -6.18 5.44
CA GLU A 74 16.28 -7.47 6.11
C GLU A 74 17.69 -8.02 5.82
N THR A 75 18.43 -7.39 4.90
CA THR A 75 19.71 -7.94 4.41
C THR A 75 20.89 -7.04 4.72
N LEU A 76 20.71 -5.73 4.76
CA LEU A 76 21.79 -4.75 4.88
C LEU A 76 21.65 -3.88 6.12
N ASP A 77 22.79 -3.43 6.64
CA ASP A 77 22.82 -2.37 7.64
C ASP A 77 22.60 -0.99 6.97
N LEU A 78 21.94 -0.07 7.68
CA LEU A 78 21.49 1.20 7.13
C LEU A 78 22.63 2.17 6.78
N ASP A 79 23.76 2.08 7.45
CA ASP A 79 24.96 2.90 7.32
C ASP A 79 25.95 2.35 6.26
N GLU A 80 25.71 1.13 5.75
CA GLU A 80 26.52 0.58 4.67
C GLU A 80 26.57 1.53 3.47
N ARG A 81 27.74 1.60 2.81
CA ARG A 81 27.98 2.45 1.64
C ARG A 81 27.80 1.67 0.35
N VAL A 82 26.80 2.05 -0.42
CA VAL A 82 26.46 1.48 -1.71
C VAL A 82 27.10 2.29 -2.82
N LYS A 83 27.90 1.64 -3.66
CA LYS A 83 28.47 2.24 -4.87
C LYS A 83 27.46 2.20 -6.02
N VAL A 84 27.18 3.34 -6.62
CA VAL A 84 26.26 3.42 -7.76
C VAL A 84 26.97 3.02 -9.05
N SER A 85 26.45 2.01 -9.74
CA SER A 85 26.96 1.56 -11.03
C SER A 85 26.57 2.51 -12.17
N LYS A 86 27.24 2.39 -13.32
CA LYS A 86 26.83 3.08 -14.57
C LYS A 86 25.43 2.65 -15.01
N LYS A 87 25.05 1.38 -14.78
CA LYS A 87 23.71 0.87 -15.09
C LYS A 87 22.66 1.58 -14.24
N ALA A 88 22.86 1.64 -12.92
CA ALA A 88 21.93 2.30 -11.99
C ALA A 88 21.75 3.78 -12.34
N SER A 89 22.82 4.55 -12.54
CA SER A 89 22.75 5.98 -12.84
C SER A 89 22.07 6.29 -14.18
N ASN A 90 22.18 5.41 -15.18
CA ASN A 90 21.65 5.62 -16.53
C ASN A 90 20.27 5.01 -16.74
N ILE A 91 19.65 4.42 -15.71
CA ILE A 91 18.34 3.78 -15.85
C ILE A 91 17.27 4.76 -16.31
N ASN A 92 16.29 4.26 -17.06
CA ASN A 92 15.15 5.04 -17.51
C ASN A 92 14.09 5.23 -16.39
N GLY A 93 13.20 6.19 -16.61
CA GLY A 93 12.06 6.49 -15.74
C GLY A 93 12.42 7.39 -14.57
N THR A 94 11.68 7.29 -13.45
CA THR A 94 11.89 8.15 -12.29
C THR A 94 13.23 7.85 -11.60
N LYS A 95 14.02 8.88 -11.38
CA LYS A 95 15.35 8.81 -10.74
C LYS A 95 15.51 9.89 -9.68
N VAL A 96 16.35 9.65 -8.69
CA VAL A 96 16.94 10.69 -7.84
C VAL A 96 17.98 11.50 -8.61
N GLY A 97 18.72 10.83 -9.50
CA GLY A 97 19.79 11.42 -10.29
C GLY A 97 21.18 11.08 -9.72
N LEU A 98 21.32 9.90 -9.13
CA LEU A 98 22.58 9.44 -8.53
C LEU A 98 23.72 9.36 -9.56
N TYR A 99 24.93 9.74 -9.15
CA TYR A 99 26.11 9.73 -10.02
C TYR A 99 26.79 8.36 -10.06
N ALA A 100 27.20 7.92 -11.25
CA ALA A 100 27.99 6.72 -11.42
C ALA A 100 29.32 6.82 -10.66
N GLY A 101 29.63 5.80 -9.83
CA GLY A 101 30.81 5.79 -8.97
C GLY A 101 30.64 6.51 -7.64
N GLY A 102 29.54 7.24 -7.43
CA GLY A 102 29.18 7.85 -6.15
C GLY A 102 28.82 6.79 -5.09
N PHE A 103 28.99 7.14 -3.82
CA PHE A 103 28.65 6.29 -2.69
C PHE A 103 27.58 6.97 -1.84
N TYR A 104 26.54 6.23 -1.50
CA TYR A 104 25.40 6.69 -0.67
C TYR A 104 25.10 5.63 0.37
N THR A 105 24.52 6.01 1.51
CA THR A 105 24.10 5.02 2.52
C THR A 105 22.90 4.20 2.02
N VAL A 106 22.76 2.98 2.54
CA VAL A 106 21.56 2.16 2.33
C VAL A 106 20.32 2.95 2.75
N GLU A 107 20.39 3.67 3.90
CA GLU A 107 19.28 4.49 4.38
C GLU A 107 18.90 5.58 3.37
N ASP A 108 19.85 6.37 2.87
CA ASP A 108 19.61 7.40 1.87
C ASP A 108 18.96 6.85 0.60
N LEU A 109 19.45 5.68 0.13
CA LEU A 109 18.90 5.04 -1.05
C LEU A 109 17.47 4.50 -0.80
N LEU A 110 17.16 4.02 0.40
CA LEU A 110 15.79 3.62 0.78
C LEU A 110 14.84 4.83 0.81
N TYR A 111 15.29 5.99 1.26
CA TYR A 111 14.52 7.23 1.15
C TYR A 111 14.26 7.58 -0.32
N GLY A 112 15.30 7.54 -1.17
CA GLY A 112 15.17 7.76 -2.61
C GLY A 112 14.21 6.77 -3.29
N LEU A 113 14.27 5.51 -2.89
CA LEU A 113 13.41 4.43 -3.37
C LEU A 113 11.93 4.66 -3.04
N LEU A 114 11.62 4.96 -1.78
CA LEU A 114 10.24 5.01 -1.27
C LEU A 114 9.58 6.36 -1.49
N LEU A 115 10.26 7.48 -1.21
CA LEU A 115 9.70 8.81 -1.33
C LEU A 115 9.66 9.32 -2.77
N ASN A 116 10.80 9.21 -3.48
CA ASN A 116 10.95 9.71 -4.85
C ASN A 116 10.70 8.66 -5.93
N SER A 117 10.55 7.39 -5.55
CA SER A 117 10.40 6.28 -6.49
C SER A 117 11.62 6.05 -7.40
N GLY A 118 12.84 6.35 -6.92
CA GLY A 118 14.09 6.28 -7.68
C GLY A 118 14.37 4.87 -8.21
N ASN A 119 14.44 4.73 -9.54
CA ASN A 119 14.84 3.48 -10.18
C ASN A 119 16.36 3.25 -10.02
N ASP A 120 17.13 4.33 -10.03
CA ASP A 120 18.57 4.33 -9.74
C ASP A 120 18.88 3.79 -8.33
N CYS A 121 18.11 4.21 -7.33
CA CYS A 121 18.19 3.67 -5.98
C CYS A 121 17.85 2.17 -5.94
N ALA A 122 16.78 1.75 -6.64
CA ALA A 122 16.37 0.36 -6.67
C ALA A 122 17.46 -0.56 -7.23
N ILE A 123 18.08 -0.16 -8.36
CA ILE A 123 19.13 -0.94 -8.99
C ILE A 123 20.41 -0.95 -8.15
N ALA A 124 20.84 0.22 -7.63
CA ALA A 124 22.02 0.31 -6.79
C ALA A 124 21.92 -0.60 -5.56
N LEU A 125 20.77 -0.58 -4.88
CA LEU A 125 20.51 -1.47 -3.74
C LEU A 125 20.50 -2.94 -4.14
N ALA A 126 19.81 -3.29 -5.25
CA ALA A 126 19.75 -4.67 -5.73
C ALA A 126 21.11 -5.24 -6.12
N GLU A 127 21.94 -4.43 -6.80
CA GLU A 127 23.32 -4.79 -7.17
C GLU A 127 24.20 -4.95 -5.92
N HIS A 128 24.03 -4.11 -4.92
CA HIS A 128 24.78 -4.20 -3.67
C HIS A 128 24.44 -5.46 -2.87
N VAL A 129 23.17 -5.82 -2.76
CA VAL A 129 22.71 -7.04 -2.03
C VAL A 129 23.16 -8.32 -2.73
N CYS A 130 23.04 -8.40 -4.06
CA CYS A 130 23.15 -9.65 -4.80
C CYS A 130 24.13 -9.63 -5.98
N GLY A 131 24.85 -8.55 -6.22
CA GLY A 131 25.73 -8.36 -7.38
C GLY A 131 24.98 -8.12 -8.71
N SER A 132 23.69 -8.43 -8.79
CA SER A 132 22.88 -8.20 -9.99
C SER A 132 21.38 -8.15 -9.68
N GLU A 133 20.60 -7.42 -10.51
CA GLU A 133 19.13 -7.41 -10.41
C GLU A 133 18.54 -8.80 -10.64
N THR A 134 19.11 -9.61 -11.53
CA THR A 134 18.61 -10.97 -11.80
C THR A 134 18.71 -11.86 -10.55
N THR A 135 19.81 -11.78 -9.81
CA THR A 135 19.94 -12.52 -8.54
C THR A 135 19.02 -11.95 -7.47
N PHE A 136 18.91 -10.61 -7.40
CA PHE A 136 18.05 -9.93 -6.48
C PHE A 136 16.55 -10.25 -6.70
N SER A 137 16.11 -10.34 -7.97
CA SER A 137 14.72 -10.72 -8.28
C SER A 137 14.36 -12.13 -7.79
N LYS A 138 15.30 -13.07 -7.83
CA LYS A 138 15.11 -14.41 -7.23
C LYS A 138 14.91 -14.31 -5.71
N LEU A 139 15.64 -13.41 -5.04
CA LEU A 139 15.48 -13.16 -3.61
C LEU A 139 14.12 -12.50 -3.31
N MET A 140 13.71 -11.52 -4.14
CA MET A 140 12.38 -10.92 -4.07
C MET A 140 11.26 -11.96 -4.17
N ASN A 141 11.33 -12.86 -5.16
CA ASN A 141 10.31 -13.90 -5.34
C ASN A 141 10.27 -14.88 -4.16
N ARG A 142 11.42 -15.29 -3.62
CA ARG A 142 11.45 -16.10 -2.38
C ARG A 142 10.79 -15.37 -1.22
N LYS A 143 11.07 -14.08 -1.05
CA LYS A 143 10.44 -13.26 0.00
C LYS A 143 8.94 -13.13 -0.23
N ALA A 144 8.49 -12.81 -1.43
CA ALA A 144 7.07 -12.72 -1.79
C ALA A 144 6.34 -14.04 -1.45
N HIS A 145 6.91 -15.16 -1.86
CA HIS A 145 6.35 -16.49 -1.55
C HIS A 145 6.26 -16.75 -0.05
N SER A 146 7.32 -16.42 0.73
CA SER A 146 7.32 -16.60 2.19
C SER A 146 6.29 -15.73 2.92
N ILE A 147 5.90 -14.61 2.34
CA ILE A 147 4.82 -13.73 2.83
C ILE A 147 3.44 -14.29 2.45
N GLY A 148 3.38 -15.27 1.53
CA GLY A 148 2.16 -15.85 0.99
C GLY A 148 1.61 -15.09 -0.23
N ALA A 149 2.44 -14.32 -0.93
CA ALA A 149 2.14 -13.68 -2.21
C ALA A 149 2.52 -14.64 -3.36
N HIS A 150 1.62 -15.59 -3.67
CA HIS A 150 1.90 -16.71 -4.57
C HIS A 150 1.51 -16.45 -6.03
N ASN A 151 0.74 -15.39 -6.30
CA ASN A 151 0.30 -15.01 -7.65
C ASN A 151 1.14 -13.86 -8.24
N SER A 152 2.39 -13.72 -7.78
CA SER A 152 3.30 -12.66 -8.17
C SER A 152 4.59 -13.21 -8.73
N ASN A 153 5.19 -12.48 -9.67
CA ASN A 153 6.54 -12.72 -10.17
C ASN A 153 7.23 -11.38 -10.38
N PHE A 154 8.40 -11.21 -9.78
CA PHE A 154 9.21 -10.01 -9.85
C PHE A 154 10.51 -10.31 -10.62
N VAL A 155 10.76 -9.60 -11.71
CA VAL A 155 11.95 -9.81 -12.55
C VAL A 155 12.97 -8.66 -12.45
N ASN A 156 12.60 -7.55 -11.80
CA ASN A 156 13.50 -6.43 -11.51
C ASN A 156 13.14 -5.76 -10.17
N SER A 157 14.03 -4.91 -9.68
CA SER A 157 13.91 -4.23 -8.39
C SER A 157 13.06 -2.97 -8.41
N SER A 158 12.81 -2.41 -9.59
CA SER A 158 12.23 -1.07 -9.76
C SER A 158 10.74 -1.08 -10.14
N GLY A 159 10.26 -2.16 -10.75
CA GLY A 159 8.93 -2.25 -11.35
C GLY A 159 8.86 -1.65 -12.75
N LEU A 160 10.00 -1.46 -13.42
CA LEU A 160 10.00 -1.21 -14.85
C LEU A 160 9.30 -2.36 -15.58
N HIS A 161 8.63 -2.02 -16.67
CA HIS A 161 7.80 -2.97 -17.38
C HIS A 161 8.59 -4.15 -17.95
N ASP A 162 8.06 -5.32 -17.74
CA ASP A 162 8.42 -6.59 -18.33
C ASP A 162 7.18 -7.47 -18.31
N ASP A 163 6.95 -8.26 -19.36
CA ASP A 163 5.73 -9.08 -19.47
C ASP A 163 5.64 -10.15 -18.37
N ASP A 164 6.79 -10.61 -17.87
CA ASP A 164 6.87 -11.56 -16.76
C ASP A 164 6.85 -10.90 -15.37
N HIS A 165 6.79 -9.55 -15.29
CA HIS A 165 6.76 -8.79 -14.04
C HIS A 165 5.33 -8.48 -13.62
N TYR A 166 4.71 -9.33 -12.82
CA TYR A 166 3.30 -9.18 -12.44
C TYR A 166 3.05 -9.44 -10.95
N THR A 167 1.93 -8.94 -10.48
CA THR A 167 1.34 -9.20 -9.16
C THR A 167 -0.18 -9.17 -9.25
N CYS A 168 -0.87 -9.40 -8.14
CA CYS A 168 -2.29 -9.11 -7.99
C CYS A 168 -2.54 -8.21 -6.77
N ALA A 169 -3.75 -7.62 -6.68
CA ALA A 169 -4.05 -6.71 -5.58
C ALA A 169 -3.98 -7.40 -4.21
N TYR A 170 -4.41 -8.66 -4.13
CA TYR A 170 -4.32 -9.47 -2.92
C TYR A 170 -2.87 -9.67 -2.46
N ASP A 171 -1.99 -10.12 -3.35
CA ASP A 171 -0.58 -10.35 -3.03
C ASP A 171 0.13 -9.06 -2.61
N LEU A 172 -0.12 -7.96 -3.35
CA LEU A 172 0.47 -6.66 -3.02
C LEU A 172 -0.02 -6.13 -1.67
N SER A 173 -1.28 -6.41 -1.30
CA SER A 173 -1.80 -6.07 0.02
C SER A 173 -1.10 -6.84 1.15
N LYS A 174 -0.78 -8.11 0.93
CA LYS A 174 0.02 -8.93 1.88
C LYS A 174 1.45 -8.43 2.00
N ILE A 175 2.08 -8.07 0.87
CA ILE A 175 3.44 -7.50 0.84
C ILE A 175 3.46 -6.19 1.64
N LEU A 176 2.50 -5.29 1.44
CA LEU A 176 2.41 -4.07 2.22
C LEU A 176 2.10 -4.36 3.70
N GLY A 177 1.20 -5.33 3.98
CA GLY A 177 0.87 -5.77 5.34
C GLY A 177 2.08 -6.32 6.11
N TYR A 178 3.00 -6.95 5.41
CA TYR A 178 4.28 -7.38 5.96
C TYR A 178 5.21 -6.18 6.18
N ALA A 179 5.31 -5.28 5.19
CA ALA A 179 6.21 -4.12 5.23
C ALA A 179 5.92 -3.17 6.40
N ILE A 180 4.65 -2.90 6.71
CA ILE A 180 4.27 -2.00 7.81
C ILE A 180 4.61 -2.53 9.21
N LYS A 181 5.02 -3.79 9.34
CA LYS A 181 5.54 -4.35 10.61
C LYS A 181 7.00 -3.91 10.88
N ASN A 182 7.72 -3.49 9.84
CA ASN A 182 9.08 -3.00 9.97
C ASN A 182 9.06 -1.49 10.32
N LYS A 183 9.56 -1.14 11.51
CA LYS A 183 9.55 0.25 12.00
C LYS A 183 10.29 1.22 11.08
N LYS A 184 11.44 0.80 10.51
CA LYS A 184 12.24 1.65 9.62
C LYS A 184 11.53 1.87 8.28
N PHE A 185 10.86 0.85 7.73
CA PHE A 185 10.02 1.02 6.54
C PHE A 185 8.92 2.06 6.77
N VAL A 186 8.24 2.01 7.92
CA VAL A 186 7.20 2.97 8.29
C VAL A 186 7.81 4.37 8.44
N GLU A 187 8.90 4.52 9.19
CA GLU A 187 9.61 5.78 9.38
C GLU A 187 9.94 6.46 8.05
N ILE A 188 10.60 5.72 7.14
CA ILE A 188 10.97 6.24 5.82
C ILE A 188 9.71 6.62 5.02
N SER A 189 8.74 5.70 4.91
CA SER A 189 7.55 5.90 4.07
C SER A 189 6.62 7.03 4.53
N THR A 190 6.66 7.40 5.82
CA THR A 190 5.87 8.49 6.40
C THR A 190 6.59 9.83 6.39
N SER A 191 7.90 9.85 6.12
CA SER A 191 8.71 11.06 6.07
C SER A 191 8.23 11.98 4.94
N LYS A 192 8.23 13.30 5.20
CA LYS A 192 7.81 14.30 4.21
C LYS A 192 8.86 14.55 3.15
N SER A 193 10.12 14.58 3.57
CA SER A 193 11.28 14.85 2.72
C SER A 193 12.52 14.24 3.35
N HIS A 194 13.56 14.07 2.54
CA HIS A 194 14.88 13.65 2.99
C HIS A 194 15.97 14.29 2.13
N LYS A 195 17.15 14.51 2.70
CA LYS A 195 18.33 14.99 1.99
C LYS A 195 19.33 13.84 1.84
N ILE A 196 19.47 13.34 0.64
CA ILE A 196 20.48 12.32 0.30
C ILE A 196 21.85 12.99 0.16
N LEU A 197 22.87 12.41 0.78
CA LEU A 197 24.24 12.94 0.76
C LEU A 197 25.20 11.94 0.14
N GLY A 198 25.84 12.34 -0.96
CA GLY A 198 26.93 11.58 -1.57
C GLY A 198 28.29 11.90 -0.97
N THR A 199 29.24 10.97 -1.13
CA THR A 199 30.61 11.14 -0.61
C THR A 199 31.41 12.26 -1.29
N ASN A 200 31.00 12.69 -2.49
CA ASN A 200 31.67 13.74 -3.26
C ASN A 200 31.11 15.14 -2.96
N GLY A 201 30.27 15.28 -1.92
CA GLY A 201 29.62 16.55 -1.58
C GLY A 201 28.34 16.83 -2.37
N ASP A 202 27.96 15.96 -3.27
CA ASP A 202 26.67 16.00 -3.96
C ASP A 202 25.50 15.75 -2.99
N PHE A 203 24.38 16.38 -3.25
CA PHE A 203 23.18 16.16 -2.47
C PHE A 203 21.90 16.26 -3.31
N PHE A 204 20.86 15.54 -2.88
CA PHE A 204 19.55 15.56 -3.51
C PHE A 204 18.47 15.78 -2.45
N ASN A 205 17.63 16.79 -2.66
CA ASN A 205 16.44 16.99 -1.83
C ASN A 205 15.26 16.25 -2.46
N ILE A 206 14.72 15.29 -1.74
CA ILE A 206 13.59 14.49 -2.21
C ILE A 206 12.37 14.73 -1.33
N CYS A 207 11.18 14.64 -1.92
CA CYS A 207 9.91 14.80 -1.23
C CYS A 207 9.01 13.60 -1.46
N ASN A 208 8.18 13.31 -0.47
CA ASN A 208 7.21 12.24 -0.56
C ASN A 208 6.15 12.52 -1.62
N GLN A 209 5.99 11.60 -2.57
CA GLN A 209 5.05 11.73 -3.68
C GLN A 209 3.61 11.29 -3.33
N ASN A 210 3.38 10.77 -2.11
CA ASN A 210 2.06 10.32 -1.69
C ASN A 210 1.13 11.50 -1.41
N GLN A 211 0.18 11.74 -2.31
CA GLN A 211 -0.76 12.85 -2.22
C GLN A 211 -1.75 12.76 -1.05
N LEU A 212 -1.98 11.56 -0.50
CA LEU A 212 -2.83 11.41 0.68
C LEU A 212 -2.22 12.07 1.93
N LEU A 213 -0.90 12.31 1.94
CA LEU A 213 -0.17 12.92 3.07
C LEU A 213 -0.03 14.44 2.94
N LEU A 214 -0.35 15.04 1.81
CA LEU A 214 -0.19 16.48 1.55
C LEU A 214 -1.37 17.27 2.14
N LYS A 215 -1.21 17.85 3.32
CA LYS A 215 -2.27 18.52 4.10
C LYS A 215 -3.12 19.52 3.32
N ASN A 216 -2.53 20.23 2.35
CA ASN A 216 -3.23 21.22 1.52
C ASN A 216 -3.58 20.70 0.13
N GLY A 217 -3.37 19.40 -0.11
CA GLY A 217 -3.68 18.76 -1.39
C GLY A 217 -5.14 18.35 -1.51
N LYS A 218 -5.65 18.27 -2.75
CA LYS A 218 -7.02 17.83 -3.08
C LYS A 218 -7.37 16.46 -2.49
N TYR A 219 -6.37 15.58 -2.35
CA TYR A 219 -6.54 14.19 -1.91
C TYR A 219 -6.03 13.93 -0.50
N TYR A 220 -5.82 14.99 0.29
CA TYR A 220 -5.41 14.80 1.67
C TYR A 220 -6.40 13.91 2.43
N TYR A 221 -5.88 12.84 3.02
CA TYR A 221 -6.69 11.93 3.83
C TYR A 221 -6.11 11.83 5.23
N LYS A 222 -6.84 12.37 6.21
CA LYS A 222 -6.36 12.56 7.61
C LYS A 222 -5.90 11.26 8.30
N HIS A 223 -6.42 10.11 7.83
CA HIS A 223 -6.10 8.80 8.39
C HIS A 223 -5.01 8.06 7.62
N ALA A 224 -4.54 8.61 6.48
CA ALA A 224 -3.47 7.99 5.72
C ALA A 224 -2.18 7.92 6.54
N LEU A 225 -1.50 6.77 6.50
CA LEU A 225 -0.19 6.56 7.09
C LEU A 225 0.91 6.64 6.03
N LEU A 226 0.85 5.76 5.06
CA LEU A 226 1.86 5.65 4.01
C LEU A 226 1.25 5.07 2.73
N GLY A 227 2.03 5.08 1.66
CA GLY A 227 1.63 4.44 0.41
C GLY A 227 2.67 4.59 -0.67
N LYS A 228 2.66 3.67 -1.64
CA LYS A 228 3.54 3.67 -2.80
C LYS A 228 2.73 3.67 -4.08
N THR A 229 2.96 4.67 -4.91
CA THR A 229 2.38 4.80 -6.25
C THR A 229 3.24 4.14 -7.30
N GLY A 230 2.65 3.79 -8.43
CA GLY A 230 3.36 3.30 -9.62
C GLY A 230 2.67 3.73 -10.91
N PHE A 231 3.47 3.84 -11.96
CA PHE A 231 2.98 4.07 -13.33
C PHE A 231 3.97 3.52 -14.34
N THR A 232 3.46 2.77 -15.28
CA THR A 232 4.06 2.51 -16.60
C THR A 232 2.92 2.50 -17.60
N THR A 233 3.20 2.70 -18.89
CA THR A 233 2.14 2.69 -19.91
C THR A 233 1.31 1.40 -19.89
N PRO A 234 1.90 0.18 -19.80
CA PRO A 234 1.10 -1.05 -19.69
C PRO A 234 0.40 -1.24 -18.34
N ALA A 235 1.02 -0.85 -17.23
CA ALA A 235 0.42 -0.94 -15.90
C ALA A 235 -0.70 0.08 -15.68
N GLN A 236 -0.62 1.22 -16.36
CA GLN A 236 -1.38 2.41 -15.98
C GLN A 236 -1.07 2.81 -14.53
N TYR A 237 -1.98 3.43 -13.81
CA TYR A 237 -1.73 3.85 -12.44
C TYR A 237 -2.01 2.73 -11.44
N THR A 238 -1.08 2.58 -10.49
CA THR A 238 -1.15 1.61 -9.39
C THR A 238 -0.89 2.31 -8.07
N PHE A 239 -1.53 1.86 -7.00
CA PHE A 239 -1.31 2.41 -5.67
C PHE A 239 -1.59 1.36 -4.59
N ALA A 240 -0.68 1.24 -3.64
CA ALA A 240 -0.86 0.48 -2.41
C ALA A 240 -0.67 1.42 -1.22
N ALA A 241 -1.63 1.50 -0.33
CA ALA A 241 -1.63 2.45 0.79
C ALA A 241 -2.16 1.81 2.07
N SER A 242 -1.75 2.38 3.20
CA SER A 242 -2.30 2.05 4.51
C SER A 242 -2.87 3.29 5.21
N ALA A 243 -3.88 3.06 6.04
CA ALA A 243 -4.51 4.08 6.86
C ALA A 243 -4.80 3.54 8.26
N ARG A 244 -4.81 4.44 9.26
CA ARG A 244 -5.18 4.12 10.65
C ARG A 244 -6.20 5.11 11.15
N ASN A 245 -7.28 4.59 11.71
CA ASN A 245 -8.27 5.38 12.44
C ASN A 245 -8.51 4.73 13.81
N ASN A 246 -8.16 5.44 14.87
CA ASN A 246 -8.06 4.88 16.23
C ASN A 246 -7.15 3.63 16.21
N ASN A 247 -7.67 2.48 16.65
CA ASN A 247 -6.92 1.21 16.69
C ASN A 247 -7.21 0.30 15.47
N ILE A 248 -7.82 0.84 14.41
CA ILE A 248 -8.14 0.07 13.21
C ILE A 248 -7.15 0.43 12.12
N ASP A 249 -6.39 -0.57 11.66
CA ASP A 249 -5.51 -0.46 10.51
C ASP A 249 -6.18 -1.06 9.27
N LEU A 250 -6.03 -0.38 8.15
CA LEU A 250 -6.50 -0.85 6.85
C LEU A 250 -5.40 -0.74 5.81
N ILE A 251 -5.40 -1.68 4.87
CA ILE A 251 -4.61 -1.63 3.64
C ILE A 251 -5.54 -1.66 2.45
N ALA A 252 -5.33 -0.73 1.54
CA ALA A 252 -6.04 -0.66 0.27
C ALA A 252 -5.05 -0.70 -0.89
N VAL A 253 -5.38 -1.47 -1.93
CA VAL A 253 -4.62 -1.54 -3.18
C VAL A 253 -5.56 -1.28 -4.34
N ALA A 254 -5.10 -0.47 -5.31
CA ALA A 254 -5.76 -0.21 -6.58
C ALA A 254 -4.77 -0.42 -7.72
N LEU A 255 -5.13 -1.26 -8.71
CA LEU A 255 -4.31 -1.57 -9.87
C LEU A 255 -5.04 -1.22 -11.16
N LYS A 256 -4.26 -0.74 -12.15
CA LYS A 256 -4.72 -0.41 -13.49
C LYS A 256 -5.87 0.60 -13.49
N ALA A 257 -5.71 1.71 -12.78
CA ALA A 257 -6.56 2.89 -12.88
C ALA A 257 -6.15 3.73 -14.10
N LYS A 258 -7.11 4.40 -14.74
CA LYS A 258 -6.86 5.20 -15.95
C LYS A 258 -6.22 6.56 -15.65
N SER A 259 -6.36 7.07 -14.43
CA SER A 259 -5.84 8.38 -14.03
C SER A 259 -5.42 8.43 -12.56
N LYS A 260 -4.67 9.48 -12.20
CA LYS A 260 -4.32 9.75 -10.79
C LYS A 260 -5.56 10.01 -9.94
N ASP A 261 -6.54 10.72 -10.48
CA ASP A 261 -7.78 11.03 -9.78
C ASP A 261 -8.57 9.75 -9.46
N GLU A 262 -8.59 8.78 -10.39
CA GLU A 262 -9.30 7.52 -10.18
C GLU A 262 -8.71 6.73 -9.00
N TYR A 263 -7.39 6.42 -9.02
CA TYR A 263 -6.84 5.59 -7.94
C TYR A 263 -6.84 6.28 -6.58
N LEU A 264 -6.62 7.61 -6.54
CA LEU A 264 -6.63 8.36 -5.28
C LEU A 264 -8.03 8.35 -4.66
N GLN A 265 -9.06 8.61 -5.48
CA GLN A 265 -10.43 8.56 -5.01
C GLN A 265 -10.87 7.14 -4.63
N ASP A 266 -10.46 6.12 -5.40
CA ASP A 266 -10.76 4.72 -5.08
C ASP A 266 -10.17 4.32 -3.72
N ILE A 267 -8.92 4.69 -3.44
CA ILE A 267 -8.28 4.39 -2.14
C ILE A 267 -8.99 5.11 -0.99
N ILE A 268 -9.36 6.38 -1.15
CA ILE A 268 -10.13 7.12 -0.13
C ILE A 268 -11.47 6.44 0.12
N ASN A 269 -12.20 6.10 -0.95
CA ASN A 269 -13.50 5.43 -0.87
C ASN A 269 -13.39 4.06 -0.17
N LEU A 270 -12.33 3.29 -0.46
CA LEU A 270 -12.06 2.01 0.21
C LEU A 270 -11.83 2.20 1.71
N PHE A 271 -11.01 3.16 2.11
CA PHE A 271 -10.75 3.43 3.53
C PHE A 271 -12.02 3.89 4.26
N ASP A 272 -12.78 4.84 3.70
CA ASP A 272 -14.04 5.31 4.29
C ASP A 272 -15.05 4.18 4.44
N TYR A 273 -15.17 3.32 3.42
CA TYR A 273 -16.02 2.13 3.48
C TYR A 273 -15.59 1.19 4.60
N GLY A 274 -14.30 0.85 4.69
CA GLY A 274 -13.78 -0.08 5.69
C GLY A 274 -13.96 0.43 7.12
N PHE A 275 -13.58 1.69 7.38
CA PHE A 275 -13.75 2.28 8.72
C PHE A 275 -15.22 2.38 9.12
N SER A 276 -16.12 2.69 8.17
CA SER A 276 -17.57 2.73 8.46
C SER A 276 -18.14 1.35 8.76
N LYS A 277 -17.71 0.31 8.02
CA LYS A 277 -18.17 -1.07 8.17
C LYS A 277 -17.73 -1.67 9.51
N ILE A 278 -16.45 -1.51 9.88
CA ILE A 278 -15.92 -2.05 11.15
C ILE A 278 -16.54 -1.35 12.35
N LYS A 279 -16.74 -0.03 12.30
CA LYS A 279 -17.43 0.71 13.37
C LYS A 279 -18.84 0.20 13.63
N LYS A 280 -19.60 -0.16 12.60
CA LYS A 280 -20.94 -0.72 12.72
C LYS A 280 -20.93 -2.07 13.45
N ILE A 281 -19.99 -2.96 13.11
CA ILE A 281 -19.86 -4.27 13.76
C ILE A 281 -19.61 -4.12 15.26
N HIS A 282 -18.74 -3.21 15.69
CA HIS A 282 -18.48 -2.97 17.12
C HIS A 282 -19.65 -2.36 17.91
N ILE A 283 -20.57 -1.68 17.24
CA ILE A 283 -21.77 -1.12 17.89
C ILE A 283 -22.86 -2.19 18.06
N THR A 284 -22.96 -3.13 17.14
CA THR A 284 -23.97 -4.20 17.18
C THR A 284 -23.57 -5.39 18.06
N SER A 285 -22.32 -5.47 18.48
CA SER A 285 -21.77 -6.53 19.36
C SER A 285 -21.70 -6.13 20.84
N LYS A 286 -22.19 -4.96 21.20
CA LYS A 286 -22.43 -4.49 22.59
C LYS A 286 -23.91 -4.49 22.89
#